data_fb8e841b5c626987e0810a5f6d7ec427
#
_entry.id   fb8e841b5c626987e0810a5f6d7ec427
#
_cell.length_a   1.000
_cell.length_b   1.000
_cell.length_c   1.000
_cell.angle_alpha   90.00
_cell.angle_beta   90.00
_cell.angle_gamma   90.00
#
_symmetry.space_group_name_H-M   'P 1'
#
loop_
_entity.id
_entity.type
_entity.pdbx_description
1 polymer ?
#
loop_
_entity_poly.entity_id
_entity_poly.type
_entity_poly.pdbx_seq_one_letter_code
_entity_poly.pdbx_strand_id
1 'polypeptide(L)'
;MSDPDFTALQQHLLAEIAAKTIFSTSYLGKAALDPRVMDAMAKVPRHEFVPLELRPFAYIDTPLPIGYGKTISQPFIVAVMTDLLDVQPTDAVLEIGTGLGYQSAILAELARQVYSIELIEELATRAMNRLARQGHLNVDVKIGNGCHGWPEHAPFDKVIVTAAPELIPPALIYQLKPGGKMVIPAGLPEAQQLILAEKDLGGSLSTKDIFPVLFSSLEDEDAESR
;
A
#
# COMPACT_ATOMS: atom_id res chain seq x y z
N MET A 1 -29.35 6.51 15.08
CA MET A 1 -28.42 7.52 14.59
C MET A 1 -28.38 7.33 13.09
N SER A 2 -28.57 8.39 12.28
CA SER A 2 -28.39 8.31 10.83
C SER A 2 -26.92 7.98 10.52
N ASP A 3 -26.69 7.13 9.52
CA ASP A 3 -25.33 6.89 9.04
C ASP A 3 -24.65 8.21 8.62
N PRO A 4 -23.33 8.37 8.88
CA PRO A 4 -22.60 9.54 8.42
C PRO A 4 -22.69 9.70 6.91
N ASP A 5 -22.69 10.94 6.43
CA ASP A 5 -22.52 11.22 5.01
C ASP A 5 -21.08 10.91 4.59
N PHE A 6 -20.82 9.66 4.25
CA PHE A 6 -19.49 9.19 3.86
C PHE A 6 -18.97 9.88 2.60
N THR A 7 -19.84 10.36 1.72
CA THR A 7 -19.45 11.07 0.50
C THR A 7 -18.82 12.41 0.85
N ALA A 8 -19.47 13.20 1.73
CA ALA A 8 -18.93 14.47 2.18
C ALA A 8 -17.61 14.30 2.96
N LEU A 9 -17.53 13.28 3.82
CA LEU A 9 -16.30 12.96 4.57
C LEU A 9 -15.15 12.56 3.64
N GLN A 10 -15.41 11.77 2.61
CA GLN A 10 -14.42 11.38 1.61
C GLN A 10 -13.91 12.59 0.82
N GLN A 11 -14.80 13.47 0.37
CA GLN A 11 -14.40 14.70 -0.32
C GLN A 11 -13.52 15.60 0.55
N HIS A 12 -13.86 15.72 1.85
CA HIS A 12 -13.05 16.48 2.80
C HIS A 12 -11.65 15.87 2.95
N LEU A 13 -11.55 14.55 3.11
CA LEU A 13 -10.27 13.85 3.19
C LEU A 13 -9.43 14.06 1.93
N LEU A 14 -10.01 13.99 0.73
CA LEU A 14 -9.28 14.22 -0.51
C LEU A 14 -8.73 15.65 -0.60
N ALA A 15 -9.49 16.64 -0.16
CA ALA A 15 -9.01 18.03 -0.07
C ALA A 15 -7.88 18.18 0.96
N GLU A 16 -7.96 17.49 2.10
CA GLU A 16 -6.88 17.44 3.10
C GLU A 16 -5.61 16.82 2.54
N ILE A 17 -5.71 15.69 1.81
CA ILE A 17 -4.56 15.05 1.15
C ILE A 17 -3.91 15.99 0.15
N ALA A 18 -4.71 16.67 -0.69
CA ALA A 18 -4.20 17.64 -1.64
C ALA A 18 -3.44 18.79 -0.95
N ALA A 19 -3.99 19.33 0.13
CA ALA A 19 -3.33 20.37 0.93
C ALA A 19 -2.01 19.87 1.56
N LYS A 20 -2.00 18.67 2.16
CA LYS A 20 -0.79 18.06 2.73
C LYS A 20 0.29 17.83 1.68
N THR A 21 -0.08 17.48 0.45
CA THR A 21 0.86 17.32 -0.66
C THR A 21 1.61 18.61 -0.95
N ILE A 22 0.93 19.77 -0.93
CA ILE A 22 1.57 21.07 -1.13
C ILE A 22 2.62 21.32 -0.04
N PHE A 23 2.29 21.07 1.23
CA PHE A 23 3.24 21.22 2.34
C PHE A 23 4.40 20.22 2.30
N SER A 24 4.22 19.09 1.64
CA SER A 24 5.24 18.04 1.48
C SER A 24 6.06 18.17 0.19
N THR A 25 5.95 19.29 -0.55
CA THR A 25 6.61 19.50 -1.85
C THR A 25 8.12 19.33 -1.78
N SER A 26 8.78 19.73 -0.66
CA SER A 26 10.22 19.57 -0.47
C SER A 26 10.68 18.11 -0.46
N TYR A 27 9.83 17.19 -0.02
CA TYR A 27 10.09 15.75 0.02
C TYR A 27 9.69 15.06 -1.29
N LEU A 28 8.51 15.41 -1.81
CA LEU A 28 7.91 14.74 -2.97
C LEU A 28 8.43 15.27 -4.31
N GLY A 29 8.99 16.49 -4.32
CA GLY A 29 9.44 17.17 -5.56
C GLY A 29 8.28 17.69 -6.43
N LYS A 30 7.05 17.65 -5.93
CA LYS A 30 5.84 18.11 -6.62
C LYS A 30 4.77 18.57 -5.63
N ALA A 31 3.91 19.50 -6.07
CA ALA A 31 2.87 20.11 -5.25
C ALA A 31 1.48 19.45 -5.42
N ALA A 32 1.36 18.46 -6.31
CA ALA A 32 0.12 17.70 -6.52
C ALA A 32 0.45 16.24 -6.83
N LEU A 33 -0.41 15.32 -6.36
CA LEU A 33 -0.37 13.91 -6.73
C LEU A 33 -1.01 13.70 -8.11
N ASP A 34 -0.72 12.56 -8.73
CA ASP A 34 -1.35 12.15 -9.98
C ASP A 34 -2.89 12.14 -9.81
N PRO A 35 -3.64 12.81 -10.69
CA PRO A 35 -5.10 12.78 -10.66
C PRO A 35 -5.68 11.38 -10.65
N ARG A 36 -5.07 10.40 -11.35
CA ARG A 36 -5.51 9.00 -11.35
C ARG A 36 -5.51 8.38 -9.94
N VAL A 37 -4.52 8.73 -9.13
CA VAL A 37 -4.43 8.27 -7.73
C VAL A 37 -5.56 8.89 -6.90
N MET A 38 -5.79 10.18 -7.05
CA MET A 38 -6.86 10.88 -6.35
C MET A 38 -8.24 10.37 -6.76
N ASP A 39 -8.44 10.07 -8.05
CA ASP A 39 -9.68 9.48 -8.59
C ASP A 39 -9.91 8.06 -8.04
N ALA A 40 -8.85 7.22 -7.97
CA ALA A 40 -8.93 5.89 -7.36
C ALA A 40 -9.32 5.98 -5.88
N MET A 41 -8.73 6.91 -5.12
CA MET A 41 -9.10 7.15 -3.72
C MET A 41 -10.52 7.72 -3.56
N ALA A 42 -11.01 8.49 -4.52
CA ALA A 42 -12.40 8.97 -4.55
C ALA A 42 -13.40 7.85 -4.86
N LYS A 43 -12.98 6.84 -5.62
CA LYS A 43 -13.83 5.71 -6.03
C LYS A 43 -13.91 4.62 -4.99
N VAL A 44 -12.80 4.33 -4.28
CA VAL A 44 -12.74 3.24 -3.30
C VAL A 44 -13.27 3.69 -1.93
N PRO A 45 -14.38 3.12 -1.41
CA PRO A 45 -15.00 3.53 -0.17
C PRO A 45 -14.22 3.00 1.04
N ARG A 46 -13.32 3.80 1.61
CA ARG A 46 -12.43 3.39 2.72
C ARG A 46 -13.21 2.83 3.92
N HIS A 47 -14.42 3.33 4.22
CA HIS A 47 -15.25 2.83 5.32
C HIS A 47 -15.67 1.36 5.17
N GLU A 48 -15.61 0.78 3.97
CA GLU A 48 -15.83 -0.65 3.74
C GLU A 48 -14.60 -1.52 4.11
N PHE A 49 -13.43 -0.90 4.30
CA PHE A 49 -12.16 -1.59 4.61
C PHE A 49 -11.70 -1.41 6.05
N VAL A 50 -12.56 -0.93 6.93
CA VAL A 50 -12.31 -0.82 8.38
C VAL A 50 -13.30 -1.70 9.15
N PRO A 51 -13.02 -2.02 10.44
CA PRO A 51 -14.01 -2.62 11.35
C PRO A 51 -15.27 -1.74 11.44
N LEU A 52 -16.43 -2.38 11.65
CA LEU A 52 -17.73 -1.71 11.64
C LEU A 52 -17.81 -0.53 12.63
N GLU A 53 -17.25 -0.72 13.82
CA GLU A 53 -17.18 0.28 14.88
C GLU A 53 -16.30 1.48 14.55
N LEU A 54 -15.38 1.33 13.58
CA LEU A 54 -14.46 2.39 13.13
C LEU A 54 -14.91 3.11 11.86
N ARG A 55 -16.02 2.69 11.23
CA ARG A 55 -16.56 3.34 10.02
C ARG A 55 -16.76 4.85 10.16
N PRO A 56 -17.25 5.40 11.31
CA PRO A 56 -17.38 6.84 11.48
C PRO A 56 -16.04 7.61 11.40
N PHE A 57 -14.93 6.94 11.65
CA PHE A 57 -13.57 7.50 11.66
C PHE A 57 -12.79 7.21 10.37
N ALA A 58 -13.37 6.44 9.43
CA ALA A 58 -12.65 5.94 8.25
C ALA A 58 -12.04 7.04 7.38
N TYR A 59 -12.59 8.24 7.41
CA TYR A 59 -12.15 9.39 6.60
C TYR A 59 -11.35 10.44 7.38
N ILE A 60 -10.89 10.11 8.59
CA ILE A 60 -9.85 10.87 9.29
C ILE A 60 -8.49 10.46 8.71
N ASP A 61 -7.61 11.43 8.44
CA ASP A 61 -6.27 11.15 7.88
C ASP A 61 -5.30 10.63 8.96
N THR A 62 -5.60 9.43 9.46
CA THR A 62 -4.82 8.71 10.48
C THR A 62 -4.88 7.20 10.22
N PRO A 63 -3.87 6.42 10.67
CA PRO A 63 -3.99 4.96 10.74
C PRO A 63 -5.10 4.55 11.70
N LEU A 64 -5.82 3.45 11.39
CA LEU A 64 -6.85 2.89 12.27
C LEU A 64 -6.55 1.40 12.53
N PRO A 65 -6.82 0.90 13.75
CA PRO A 65 -6.58 -0.51 14.09
C PRO A 65 -7.52 -1.42 13.30
N ILE A 66 -6.99 -2.55 12.81
CA ILE A 66 -7.74 -3.58 12.07
C ILE A 66 -7.74 -4.94 12.76
N GLY A 67 -7.19 -5.01 13.97
CA GLY A 67 -6.96 -6.24 14.72
C GLY A 67 -5.53 -6.77 14.56
N TYR A 68 -5.18 -7.77 15.34
CA TYR A 68 -3.88 -8.46 15.30
C TYR A 68 -2.67 -7.52 15.48
N GLY A 69 -2.82 -6.40 16.17
CA GLY A 69 -1.77 -5.39 16.29
C GLY A 69 -1.45 -4.63 14.98
N LYS A 70 -2.26 -4.81 13.94
CA LYS A 70 -2.08 -4.17 12.63
C LYS A 70 -3.05 -3.00 12.42
N THR A 71 -2.72 -2.14 11.46
CA THR A 71 -3.51 -0.95 11.12
C THR A 71 -3.76 -0.88 9.61
N ILE A 72 -4.87 -0.27 9.22
CA ILE A 72 -4.99 0.31 7.88
C ILE A 72 -4.19 1.61 7.85
N SER A 73 -3.34 1.78 6.85
CA SER A 73 -2.45 2.92 6.72
C SER A 73 -3.20 4.26 6.65
N GLN A 74 -2.54 5.33 7.11
CA GLN A 74 -3.03 6.70 6.95
C GLN A 74 -3.35 6.99 5.48
N PRO A 75 -4.50 7.60 5.17
CA PRO A 75 -4.88 7.90 3.77
C PRO A 75 -3.85 8.71 2.99
N PHE A 76 -3.25 9.73 3.59
CA PHE A 76 -2.17 10.50 2.95
C PHE A 76 -0.99 9.61 2.54
N ILE A 77 -0.59 8.67 3.40
CA ILE A 77 0.50 7.73 3.10
C ILE A 77 0.11 6.78 1.95
N VAL A 78 -1.12 6.26 1.95
CA VAL A 78 -1.64 5.45 0.83
C VAL A 78 -1.55 6.23 -0.48
N ALA A 79 -1.99 7.48 -0.50
CA ALA A 79 -1.94 8.34 -1.68
C ALA A 79 -0.49 8.56 -2.16
N VAL A 80 0.42 8.92 -1.27
CA VAL A 80 1.82 9.17 -1.59
C VAL A 80 2.53 7.92 -2.08
N MET A 81 2.37 6.78 -1.42
CA MET A 81 3.00 5.52 -1.84
C MET A 81 2.51 5.08 -3.21
N THR A 82 1.21 5.19 -3.47
CA THR A 82 0.62 4.85 -4.78
C THR A 82 1.12 5.78 -5.88
N ASP A 83 1.23 7.07 -5.59
CA ASP A 83 1.73 8.08 -6.52
C ASP A 83 3.21 7.92 -6.87
N LEU A 84 4.07 7.65 -5.86
CA LEU A 84 5.49 7.36 -6.07
C LEU A 84 5.72 6.09 -6.90
N LEU A 85 4.83 5.12 -6.77
CA LEU A 85 4.88 3.87 -7.51
C LEU A 85 4.62 4.07 -9.01
N ASP A 86 3.88 5.11 -9.39
CA ASP A 86 3.56 5.47 -10.79
C ASP A 86 2.97 4.28 -11.57
N VAL A 87 1.87 3.72 -11.03
CA VAL A 87 1.20 2.53 -11.59
C VAL A 87 0.58 2.85 -12.95
N GLN A 88 0.80 1.98 -13.93
CA GLN A 88 0.22 2.08 -15.26
C GLN A 88 -0.88 1.01 -15.46
N PRO A 89 -1.89 1.26 -16.33
CA PRO A 89 -2.98 0.32 -16.56
C PRO A 89 -2.56 -1.06 -17.11
N THR A 90 -1.31 -1.19 -17.56
CA THR A 90 -0.74 -2.46 -18.07
C THR A 90 0.05 -3.22 -17.01
N ASP A 91 0.30 -2.62 -15.85
CA ASP A 91 1.21 -3.15 -14.85
C ASP A 91 0.65 -4.36 -14.09
N ALA A 92 1.55 -5.28 -13.76
CA ALA A 92 1.38 -6.28 -12.72
C ALA A 92 2.08 -5.78 -11.44
N VAL A 93 1.31 -5.62 -10.36
CA VAL A 93 1.78 -5.06 -9.10
C VAL A 93 1.84 -6.16 -8.05
N LEU A 94 2.95 -6.24 -7.30
CA LEU A 94 3.05 -7.02 -6.07
C LEU A 94 2.83 -6.11 -4.86
N GLU A 95 1.92 -6.48 -3.99
CA GLU A 95 1.68 -5.86 -2.69
C GLU A 95 2.06 -6.81 -1.57
N ILE A 96 2.79 -6.32 -0.57
CA ILE A 96 3.10 -7.03 0.66
C ILE A 96 2.40 -6.34 1.82
N GLY A 97 1.51 -7.09 2.51
CA GLY A 97 0.69 -6.56 3.59
C GLY A 97 -0.71 -6.14 3.11
N THR A 98 -1.54 -7.11 2.73
CA THR A 98 -2.92 -6.86 2.26
C THR A 98 -3.79 -6.18 3.32
N GLY A 99 -3.61 -6.56 4.60
CA GLY A 99 -4.47 -6.11 5.69
C GLY A 99 -5.94 -6.44 5.43
N LEU A 100 -6.78 -5.42 5.35
CA LEU A 100 -8.19 -5.58 4.98
C LEU A 100 -8.48 -5.26 3.50
N GLY A 101 -7.44 -5.00 2.67
CA GLY A 101 -7.53 -4.87 1.22
C GLY A 101 -7.71 -3.45 0.69
N TYR A 102 -7.56 -2.39 1.50
CA TYR A 102 -7.77 -1.01 1.04
C TYR A 102 -6.74 -0.58 0.00
N GLN A 103 -5.44 -0.78 0.29
CA GLN A 103 -4.37 -0.47 -0.66
C GLN A 103 -4.49 -1.34 -1.92
N SER A 104 -4.83 -2.63 -1.77
CA SER A 104 -5.10 -3.53 -2.90
C SER A 104 -6.22 -3.00 -3.80
N ALA A 105 -7.31 -2.49 -3.21
CA ALA A 105 -8.43 -1.92 -3.96
C ALA A 105 -8.04 -0.65 -4.73
N ILE A 106 -7.22 0.24 -4.13
CA ILE A 106 -6.69 1.43 -4.81
C ILE A 106 -5.81 1.01 -6.00
N LEU A 107 -4.93 0.03 -5.81
CA LEU A 107 -4.07 -0.49 -6.89
C LEU A 107 -4.89 -1.14 -8.00
N ALA A 108 -5.97 -1.84 -7.66
CA ALA A 108 -6.86 -2.49 -8.62
C ALA A 108 -7.55 -1.51 -9.59
N GLU A 109 -7.78 -0.26 -9.16
CA GLU A 109 -8.32 0.80 -10.01
C GLU A 109 -7.29 1.33 -11.03
N LEU A 110 -6.01 1.08 -10.80
CA LEU A 110 -4.89 1.65 -11.58
C LEU A 110 -4.15 0.62 -12.41
N ALA A 111 -4.05 -0.62 -11.92
CA ALA A 111 -3.24 -1.69 -12.49
C ALA A 111 -4.07 -2.67 -13.33
N ARG A 112 -3.39 -3.43 -14.20
CA ARG A 112 -3.98 -4.59 -14.88
C ARG A 112 -4.26 -5.72 -13.90
N GLN A 113 -3.32 -6.00 -12.99
CA GLN A 113 -3.39 -7.11 -12.03
C GLN A 113 -2.63 -6.76 -10.76
N VAL A 114 -3.20 -7.09 -9.61
CA VAL A 114 -2.58 -6.97 -8.29
C VAL A 114 -2.42 -8.36 -7.68
N TYR A 115 -1.22 -8.66 -7.22
CA TYR A 115 -0.88 -9.85 -6.44
C TYR A 115 -0.53 -9.39 -5.03
N SER A 116 -1.33 -9.77 -4.04
CA SER A 116 -1.18 -9.29 -2.67
C SER A 116 -0.90 -10.44 -1.71
N ILE A 117 0.03 -10.25 -0.78
CA ILE A 117 0.41 -11.27 0.21
C ILE A 117 0.09 -10.74 1.60
N GLU A 118 -0.59 -11.58 2.38
CA GLU A 118 -0.90 -11.32 3.79
C GLU A 118 -0.45 -12.52 4.64
N LEU A 119 0.24 -12.23 5.74
CA LEU A 119 0.71 -13.26 6.65
C LEU A 119 -0.42 -13.82 7.52
N ILE A 120 -1.34 -12.95 7.93
CA ILE A 120 -2.43 -13.28 8.85
C ILE A 120 -3.63 -13.78 8.06
N GLU A 121 -3.92 -15.08 8.17
CA GLU A 121 -4.98 -15.78 7.43
C GLU A 121 -6.35 -15.12 7.58
N GLU A 122 -6.72 -14.68 8.78
CA GLU A 122 -8.00 -14.04 9.04
C GLU A 122 -8.14 -12.67 8.36
N LEU A 123 -7.03 -11.90 8.28
CA LEU A 123 -7.02 -10.65 7.53
C LEU A 123 -7.13 -10.91 6.04
N ALA A 124 -6.33 -11.83 5.50
CA ALA A 124 -6.38 -12.24 4.10
C ALA A 124 -7.78 -12.69 3.68
N THR A 125 -8.42 -13.55 4.46
CA THR A 125 -9.79 -14.04 4.21
C THR A 125 -10.79 -12.89 4.19
N ARG A 126 -10.69 -11.95 5.13
CA ARG A 126 -11.55 -10.75 5.17
C ARG A 126 -11.30 -9.84 3.97
N ALA A 127 -10.03 -9.66 3.56
CA ALA A 127 -9.67 -8.87 2.40
C ALA A 127 -10.25 -9.47 1.11
N MET A 128 -10.04 -10.77 0.85
CA MET A 128 -10.60 -11.47 -0.31
C MET A 128 -12.13 -11.27 -0.42
N ASN A 129 -12.84 -11.45 0.70
CA ASN A 129 -14.30 -11.27 0.73
C ASN A 129 -14.72 -9.81 0.47
N ARG A 130 -13.96 -8.81 0.95
CA ARG A 130 -14.25 -7.39 0.71
C ARG A 130 -13.99 -7.00 -0.73
N LEU A 131 -12.81 -7.35 -1.24
CA LEU A 131 -12.40 -7.08 -2.62
C LEU A 131 -13.40 -7.65 -3.62
N ALA A 132 -13.82 -8.91 -3.44
CA ALA A 132 -14.82 -9.54 -4.29
C ALA A 132 -16.17 -8.81 -4.23
N ARG A 133 -16.65 -8.43 -3.03
CA ARG A 133 -17.91 -7.68 -2.87
C ARG A 133 -17.86 -6.28 -3.47
N GLN A 134 -16.69 -5.65 -3.48
CA GLN A 134 -16.48 -4.33 -4.08
C GLN A 134 -16.20 -4.41 -5.60
N GLY A 135 -16.11 -5.62 -6.17
CA GLY A 135 -15.94 -5.83 -7.61
C GLY A 135 -14.48 -5.76 -8.10
N HIS A 136 -13.50 -5.78 -7.19
CA HIS A 136 -12.07 -5.79 -7.56
C HIS A 136 -11.63 -7.23 -7.91
N LEU A 137 -11.97 -7.67 -9.13
CA LEU A 137 -11.71 -9.05 -9.60
C LEU A 137 -10.29 -9.26 -10.14
N ASN A 138 -9.52 -8.19 -10.27
CA ASN A 138 -8.12 -8.19 -10.69
C ASN A 138 -7.15 -8.16 -9.49
N VAL A 139 -7.56 -8.67 -8.34
CA VAL A 139 -6.71 -8.82 -7.15
C VAL A 139 -6.69 -10.29 -6.73
N ASP A 140 -5.51 -10.88 -6.76
CA ASP A 140 -5.25 -12.20 -6.19
C ASP A 140 -4.58 -12.02 -4.82
N VAL A 141 -5.11 -12.66 -3.79
CA VAL A 141 -4.56 -12.62 -2.43
C VAL A 141 -4.04 -13.99 -2.04
N LYS A 142 -2.78 -14.04 -1.56
CA LYS A 142 -2.11 -15.24 -1.05
C LYS A 142 -1.83 -15.07 0.45
N ILE A 143 -2.09 -16.13 1.21
CA ILE A 143 -1.66 -16.23 2.61
C ILE A 143 -0.20 -16.71 2.61
N GLY A 144 0.69 -15.98 3.30
CA GLY A 144 2.09 -16.37 3.41
C GLY A 144 3.05 -15.27 3.80
N ASN A 145 4.32 -15.64 3.91
CA ASN A 145 5.42 -14.75 4.26
C ASN A 145 5.75 -13.80 3.09
N GLY A 146 5.51 -12.51 3.30
CA GLY A 146 5.76 -11.46 2.31
C GLY A 146 7.23 -11.25 1.96
N CYS A 147 8.18 -11.66 2.83
CA CYS A 147 9.61 -11.55 2.57
C CYS A 147 10.06 -12.34 1.34
N HIS A 148 9.32 -13.40 0.98
CA HIS A 148 9.62 -14.24 -0.20
C HIS A 148 9.02 -13.70 -1.51
N GLY A 149 8.11 -12.73 -1.44
CA GLY A 149 7.34 -12.29 -2.59
C GLY A 149 6.47 -13.41 -3.18
N TRP A 150 6.24 -13.32 -4.51
CA TRP A 150 5.39 -14.29 -5.24
C TRP A 150 6.07 -14.76 -6.52
N PRO A 151 7.06 -15.68 -6.43
CA PRO A 151 7.90 -16.09 -7.56
C PRO A 151 7.13 -16.59 -8.79
N GLU A 152 5.96 -17.25 -8.56
CA GLU A 152 5.16 -17.86 -9.61
C GLU A 152 4.54 -16.81 -10.57
N HIS A 153 4.43 -15.55 -10.13
CA HIS A 153 3.89 -14.44 -10.91
C HIS A 153 4.93 -13.37 -11.26
N ALA A 154 6.18 -13.56 -10.77
CA ALA A 154 7.28 -12.66 -11.11
C ALA A 154 7.68 -12.77 -12.59
N PRO A 155 8.29 -11.71 -13.17
CA PRO A 155 8.64 -10.45 -12.53
C PRO A 155 7.50 -9.43 -12.55
N PHE A 156 7.49 -8.52 -11.55
CA PHE A 156 6.48 -7.47 -11.38
C PHE A 156 6.95 -6.12 -11.93
N ASP A 157 6.02 -5.34 -12.49
CA ASP A 157 6.30 -3.98 -12.94
C ASP A 157 6.49 -3.03 -11.74
N LYS A 158 5.73 -3.26 -10.68
CA LYS A 158 5.73 -2.46 -9.45
C LYS A 158 5.65 -3.36 -8.23
N VAL A 159 6.29 -2.91 -7.13
CA VAL A 159 6.20 -3.56 -5.81
C VAL A 159 5.87 -2.50 -4.76
N ILE A 160 4.88 -2.75 -3.92
CA ILE A 160 4.55 -1.91 -2.78
C ILE A 160 4.57 -2.76 -1.51
N VAL A 161 5.19 -2.24 -0.45
CA VAL A 161 5.26 -2.93 0.84
C VAL A 161 4.65 -2.03 1.91
N THR A 162 3.67 -2.54 2.64
CA THR A 162 2.93 -1.79 3.66
C THR A 162 3.27 -2.22 5.09
N ALA A 163 4.40 -2.88 5.25
CA ALA A 163 5.05 -3.23 6.52
C ALA A 163 6.56 -2.95 6.41
N ALA A 164 7.23 -2.63 7.51
CA ALA A 164 8.62 -2.18 7.51
C ALA A 164 9.58 -3.31 7.87
N PRO A 165 10.39 -3.83 6.94
CA PRO A 165 11.58 -4.62 7.29
C PRO A 165 12.72 -3.71 7.75
N GLU A 166 13.70 -4.24 8.47
CA GLU A 166 14.94 -3.50 8.73
C GLU A 166 15.73 -3.25 7.45
N LEU A 167 15.80 -4.25 6.56
CA LEU A 167 16.44 -4.18 5.25
C LEU A 167 15.48 -4.65 4.18
N ILE A 168 15.59 -4.09 2.98
CA ILE A 168 14.75 -4.51 1.83
C ILE A 168 15.01 -6.00 1.54
N PRO A 169 13.96 -6.86 1.55
CA PRO A 169 14.13 -8.28 1.27
C PRO A 169 14.68 -8.52 -0.14
N PRO A 170 15.78 -9.28 -0.30
CA PRO A 170 16.39 -9.53 -1.61
C PRO A 170 15.43 -10.14 -2.63
N ALA A 171 14.51 -11.00 -2.18
CA ALA A 171 13.53 -11.63 -3.06
C ALA A 171 12.64 -10.60 -3.78
N LEU A 172 12.26 -9.49 -3.11
CA LEU A 172 11.45 -8.44 -3.72
C LEU A 172 12.24 -7.68 -4.79
N ILE A 173 13.55 -7.46 -4.55
CA ILE A 173 14.45 -6.84 -5.53
C ILE A 173 14.59 -7.73 -6.77
N TYR A 174 14.77 -9.05 -6.58
CA TYR A 174 14.89 -9.99 -7.70
C TYR A 174 13.61 -10.07 -8.54
N GLN A 175 12.45 -10.00 -7.88
CA GLN A 175 11.15 -10.09 -8.54
C GLN A 175 10.70 -8.77 -9.18
N LEU A 176 11.40 -7.65 -8.96
CA LEU A 176 11.13 -6.38 -9.64
C LEU A 176 11.74 -6.41 -11.04
N LYS A 177 10.96 -6.05 -12.07
CA LYS A 177 11.43 -5.92 -13.47
C LYS A 177 12.52 -4.86 -13.60
N PRO A 178 13.43 -4.98 -14.59
CA PRO A 178 14.16 -3.82 -15.11
C PRO A 178 13.19 -2.70 -15.54
N GLY A 179 13.45 -1.48 -15.15
CA GLY A 179 12.54 -0.33 -15.30
C GLY A 179 11.42 -0.24 -14.27
N GLY A 180 11.34 -1.21 -13.35
CA GLY A 180 10.33 -1.25 -12.29
C GLY A 180 10.64 -0.35 -11.11
N LYS A 181 9.59 -0.05 -10.32
CA LYS A 181 9.67 0.75 -9.09
C LYS A 181 9.13 -0.04 -7.89
N MET A 182 9.77 0.16 -6.75
CA MET A 182 9.30 -0.35 -5.46
C MET A 182 9.17 0.80 -4.47
N VAL A 183 8.07 0.83 -3.71
CA VAL A 183 7.88 1.75 -2.59
C VAL A 183 7.75 0.91 -1.32
N ILE A 184 8.62 1.18 -0.35
CA ILE A 184 8.76 0.38 0.85
C ILE A 184 9.19 1.24 2.04
N PRO A 185 8.54 1.14 3.21
CA PRO A 185 9.11 1.63 4.46
C PRO A 185 10.21 0.66 4.90
N ALA A 186 11.38 1.15 5.28
CA ALA A 186 12.44 0.30 5.82
C ALA A 186 13.30 1.03 6.86
N GLY A 187 13.96 0.28 7.72
CA GLY A 187 14.83 0.78 8.78
C GLY A 187 14.51 0.19 10.14
N LEU A 188 15.29 0.59 11.15
CA LEU A 188 15.04 0.21 12.54
C LEU A 188 13.70 0.75 13.02
N PRO A 189 13.04 0.12 13.99
CA PRO A 189 11.69 0.52 14.44
C PRO A 189 11.53 2.00 14.79
N GLU A 190 12.60 2.64 15.32
CA GLU A 190 12.57 4.06 15.69
C GLU A 190 13.08 5.00 14.57
N ALA A 191 13.52 4.46 13.43
CA ALA A 191 14.18 5.22 12.35
C ALA A 191 13.82 4.73 10.95
N GLN A 192 12.53 4.44 10.71
CA GLN A 192 12.04 4.01 9.41
C GLN A 192 11.97 5.19 8.42
N GLN A 193 12.36 4.93 7.17
CA GLN A 193 12.20 5.85 6.06
C GLN A 193 11.28 5.22 5.00
N LEU A 194 10.42 6.04 4.39
CA LEU A 194 9.77 5.64 3.16
C LEU A 194 10.79 5.73 2.02
N ILE A 195 11.03 4.62 1.35
CA ILE A 195 12.04 4.48 0.31
C ILE A 195 11.35 4.26 -1.03
N LEU A 196 11.76 5.04 -2.03
CA LEU A 196 11.54 4.73 -3.44
C LEU A 196 12.79 4.03 -3.99
N ALA A 197 12.62 2.77 -4.42
CA ALA A 197 13.67 2.01 -5.10
C ALA A 197 13.30 1.86 -6.58
N GLU A 198 14.24 2.17 -7.46
CA GLU A 198 14.08 2.10 -8.91
C GLU A 198 15.14 1.18 -9.50
N LYS A 199 14.71 0.21 -10.31
CA LYS A 199 15.61 -0.70 -11.00
C LYS A 199 15.78 -0.23 -12.44
N ASP A 200 16.98 0.14 -12.84
CA ASP A 200 17.24 0.58 -14.20
C ASP A 200 17.11 -0.56 -15.23
N LEU A 201 17.17 -0.23 -16.51
CA LEU A 201 17.09 -1.23 -17.58
C LEU A 201 18.29 -2.21 -17.60
N GLY A 202 19.40 -1.86 -16.98
CA GLY A 202 20.56 -2.70 -16.78
C GLY A 202 20.46 -3.63 -15.57
N GLY A 203 19.41 -3.46 -14.74
CA GLY A 203 19.18 -4.26 -13.53
C GLY A 203 19.80 -3.69 -12.26
N SER A 204 20.42 -2.51 -12.30
CA SER A 204 20.98 -1.85 -11.12
C SER A 204 19.86 -1.17 -10.32
N LEU A 205 19.91 -1.33 -8.99
CA LEU A 205 18.94 -0.72 -8.08
C LEU A 205 19.50 0.60 -7.54
N SER A 206 18.71 1.66 -7.61
CA SER A 206 18.94 2.92 -6.90
C SER A 206 17.84 3.15 -5.89
N THR A 207 18.15 3.78 -4.76
CA THR A 207 17.19 4.09 -3.70
C THR A 207 17.21 5.57 -3.37
N LYS A 208 16.03 6.10 -3.01
CA LYS A 208 15.85 7.47 -2.54
C LYS A 208 14.99 7.46 -1.30
N ASP A 209 15.50 8.01 -0.19
CA ASP A 209 14.72 8.26 1.01
C ASP A 209 13.78 9.45 0.75
N ILE A 210 12.50 9.26 1.05
CA ILE A 210 11.46 10.27 0.83
C ILE A 210 11.24 11.06 2.11
N PHE A 211 10.75 10.43 3.19
CA PHE A 211 10.56 11.03 4.51
C PHE A 211 10.40 9.97 5.60
N PRO A 212 10.58 10.33 6.89
CA PRO A 212 10.37 9.42 8.01
C PRO A 212 8.93 8.92 8.10
N VAL A 213 8.77 7.64 8.40
CA VAL A 213 7.46 6.98 8.57
C VAL A 213 7.48 6.03 9.77
N LEU A 214 6.31 5.55 10.16
CA LEU A 214 6.16 4.52 11.17
C LEU A 214 5.14 3.47 10.69
N PHE A 215 5.63 2.27 10.39
CA PHE A 215 4.84 1.11 10.01
C PHE A 215 5.05 -0.04 10.99
N SER A 216 4.09 -0.98 11.04
CA SER A 216 4.30 -2.26 11.69
C SER A 216 5.47 -2.99 11.04
N SER A 217 6.25 -3.74 11.82
CA SER A 217 7.34 -4.55 11.29
C SER A 217 6.84 -5.57 10.27
N LEU A 218 7.62 -5.79 9.21
CA LEU A 218 7.45 -6.93 8.33
C LEU A 218 7.96 -8.16 9.06
N GLU A 219 7.05 -9.07 9.42
CA GLU A 219 7.39 -10.30 10.12
C GLU A 219 7.95 -11.33 9.13
N ASP A 220 9.03 -12.00 9.54
CA ASP A 220 9.66 -13.12 8.82
C ASP A 220 9.62 -14.35 9.71
N GLU A 221 8.56 -15.17 9.58
CA GLU A 221 8.40 -16.39 10.40
C GLU A 221 9.55 -17.40 10.23
N ASP A 222 10.27 -17.36 9.12
CA ASP A 222 11.39 -18.26 8.88
C ASP A 222 12.67 -17.81 9.60
N ALA A 223 12.76 -16.55 10.01
CA ALA A 223 13.90 -16.02 10.76
C ALA A 223 13.85 -16.43 12.25
N GLU A 224 12.66 -16.64 12.83
CA GLU A 224 12.49 -17.06 14.23
C GLU A 224 12.82 -18.54 14.46
N SER A 225 12.95 -19.33 13.38
CA SER A 225 13.25 -20.78 13.44
C SER A 225 14.74 -21.10 13.24
N ARG A 226 15.62 -20.10 13.20
CA ARG A 226 17.09 -20.25 13.09
C ARG A 226 17.78 -19.76 14.34
#